data_2500af38a5802f8d395b537f66642f2c
#
_entry.id   2500af38a5802f8d395b537f66642f2c
#
_cell.length_a   1.000
_cell.length_b   1.000
_cell.length_c   1.000
_cell.angle_alpha   90.00
_cell.angle_beta   90.00
_cell.angle_gamma   90.00
#
_symmetry.space_group_name_H-M   'P 1'
#
loop_
_entity.id
_entity.type
_entity.pdbx_description
1 polymer ?
#
loop_
_entity_poly.entity_id
_entity_poly.type
_entity_poly.pdbx_seq_one_letter_code
_entity_poly.pdbx_strand_id
1 'polypeptide(L)'
;MKRMILVDGNSLMYRAYYGMAASGNLTMNSKGIYTNAIYAFARMMNHLIQNHYDNILVAFDAGKQTLRHEWMGDYKAGRSPMPDELRMQIAYIKEYLSIMHIMQYEQPLYEADDIIGTMAKKAEDAGYHVDIYSSDKDLLQLISDNTTIHLTKKGMTDLEDYNPDSFFEKYQIKHTQFVDLKALMGDKSDNLPGIPGIGEKKAIKY
;
A
#
# COMPACT_ATOMS: atom_id res chain seq x y z
N MET A 1 6.13 24.28 0.16
CA MET A 1 6.81 23.00 0.41
C MET A 1 6.50 22.12 -0.77
N LYS A 2 7.48 21.42 -1.33
CA LYS A 2 7.25 20.48 -2.42
C LYS A 2 6.51 19.26 -1.90
N ARG A 3 5.67 18.64 -2.74
CA ARG A 3 4.87 17.46 -2.37
C ARG A 3 5.18 16.28 -3.28
N MET A 4 5.35 15.12 -2.69
CA MET A 4 5.52 13.85 -3.40
C MET A 4 4.43 12.87 -3.01
N ILE A 5 3.77 12.27 -4.00
CA ILE A 5 2.81 11.19 -3.78
C ILE A 5 3.52 9.86 -4.04
N LEU A 6 3.44 8.94 -3.07
CA LEU A 6 3.84 7.55 -3.21
C LEU A 6 2.60 6.66 -3.12
N VAL A 7 2.46 5.76 -4.07
CA VAL A 7 1.29 4.88 -4.16
C VAL A 7 1.75 3.44 -4.11
N ASP A 8 1.13 2.68 -3.20
CA ASP A 8 1.22 1.23 -3.20
C ASP A 8 0.32 0.67 -4.30
N GLY A 9 0.94 0.37 -5.44
CA GLY A 9 0.25 -0.09 -6.64
C GLY A 9 -0.46 -1.41 -6.45
N ASN A 10 0.15 -2.35 -5.70
CA ASN A 10 -0.44 -3.64 -5.42
C ASN A 10 -1.69 -3.49 -4.53
N SER A 11 -1.57 -2.72 -3.46
CA SER A 11 -2.68 -2.45 -2.54
C SER A 11 -3.87 -1.81 -3.27
N LEU A 12 -3.62 -0.75 -4.07
CA LEU A 12 -4.67 -0.09 -4.83
C LEU A 12 -5.29 -1.00 -5.90
N MET A 13 -4.48 -1.81 -6.58
CA MET A 13 -4.94 -2.76 -7.59
C MET A 13 -5.86 -3.83 -6.99
N TYR A 14 -5.46 -4.44 -5.87
CA TYR A 14 -6.30 -5.40 -5.16
C TYR A 14 -7.60 -4.75 -4.67
N ARG A 15 -7.52 -3.55 -4.12
CA ARG A 15 -8.70 -2.79 -3.68
C ARG A 15 -9.64 -2.48 -4.84
N ALA A 16 -9.10 -2.07 -5.98
CA ALA A 16 -9.87 -1.79 -7.19
C ALA A 16 -10.62 -3.05 -7.65
N TYR A 17 -9.94 -4.19 -7.68
CA TYR A 17 -10.52 -5.46 -8.07
C TYR A 17 -11.63 -5.91 -7.10
N TYR A 18 -11.32 -6.03 -5.82
CA TYR A 18 -12.28 -6.54 -4.84
C TYR A 18 -13.43 -5.58 -4.58
N GLY A 19 -13.19 -4.28 -4.66
CA GLY A 19 -14.25 -3.29 -4.53
C GLY A 19 -15.32 -3.40 -5.62
N MET A 20 -14.92 -3.73 -6.85
CA MET A 20 -15.84 -3.99 -7.96
C MET A 20 -16.44 -5.40 -7.89
N ALA A 21 -15.63 -6.42 -7.59
CA ALA A 21 -16.08 -7.81 -7.50
C ALA A 21 -17.14 -8.02 -6.39
N ALA A 22 -16.97 -7.37 -5.23
CA ALA A 22 -17.93 -7.45 -4.13
C ALA A 22 -19.31 -6.91 -4.47
N SER A 23 -19.42 -6.00 -5.44
CA SER A 23 -20.68 -5.46 -5.96
C SER A 23 -21.24 -6.26 -7.15
N GLY A 24 -20.65 -7.43 -7.48
CA GLY A 24 -21.03 -8.25 -8.62
C GLY A 24 -20.59 -7.71 -9.99
N ASN A 25 -19.77 -6.67 -10.00
CA ASN A 25 -19.37 -5.94 -11.22
C ASN A 25 -18.03 -6.46 -11.79
N LEU A 26 -17.96 -7.74 -12.12
CA LEU A 26 -16.86 -8.26 -12.95
C LEU A 26 -17.18 -7.93 -14.43
N THR A 27 -16.74 -6.75 -14.86
CA THR A 27 -16.96 -6.27 -16.22
C THR A 27 -15.89 -6.79 -17.18
N MET A 28 -16.30 -7.14 -18.40
CA MET A 28 -15.42 -7.49 -19.51
C MET A 28 -15.70 -6.60 -20.72
N ASN A 29 -14.67 -6.38 -21.53
CA ASN A 29 -14.84 -5.74 -22.83
C ASN A 29 -15.30 -6.77 -23.88
N SER A 30 -15.56 -6.30 -25.11
CA SER A 30 -16.01 -7.15 -26.24
C SER A 30 -15.01 -8.22 -26.67
N LYS A 31 -13.77 -8.15 -26.21
CA LYS A 31 -12.69 -9.13 -26.47
C LYS A 31 -12.52 -10.14 -25.33
N GLY A 32 -13.40 -10.16 -24.35
CA GLY A 32 -13.34 -11.07 -23.19
C GLY A 32 -12.26 -10.72 -22.15
N ILE A 33 -11.74 -9.50 -22.18
CA ILE A 33 -10.75 -9.02 -21.20
C ILE A 33 -11.49 -8.40 -20.03
N TYR A 34 -11.19 -8.83 -18.80
CA TYR A 34 -11.69 -8.21 -17.58
C TYR A 34 -11.19 -6.76 -17.47
N THR A 35 -12.05 -5.84 -17.07
CA THR A 35 -11.77 -4.40 -17.05
C THR A 35 -12.11 -3.73 -15.71
N ASN A 36 -12.71 -4.46 -14.79
CA ASN A 36 -13.16 -3.93 -13.49
C ASN A 36 -12.03 -3.33 -12.66
N ALA A 37 -10.89 -4.00 -12.54
CA ALA A 37 -9.74 -3.50 -11.77
C ALA A 37 -9.09 -2.29 -12.45
N ILE A 38 -8.85 -2.34 -13.76
CA ILE A 38 -8.34 -1.21 -14.56
C ILE A 38 -9.21 0.03 -14.38
N TYR A 39 -10.53 -0.12 -14.55
CA TYR A 39 -11.45 1.00 -14.46
C TYR A 39 -11.43 1.65 -13.08
N ALA A 40 -11.51 0.83 -12.02
CA ALA A 40 -11.50 1.34 -10.66
C ALA A 40 -10.13 1.94 -10.29
N PHE A 41 -9.02 1.29 -10.69
CA PHE A 41 -7.67 1.79 -10.48
C PHE A 41 -7.46 3.15 -11.17
N ALA A 42 -7.84 3.26 -12.45
CA ALA A 42 -7.74 4.53 -13.19
C ALA A 42 -8.56 5.66 -12.53
N ARG A 43 -9.76 5.35 -12.02
CA ARG A 43 -10.55 6.33 -11.25
C ARG A 43 -9.84 6.78 -9.98
N MET A 44 -9.21 5.84 -9.25
CA MET A 44 -8.46 6.15 -8.04
C MET A 44 -7.26 7.03 -8.37
N MET A 45 -6.48 6.69 -9.40
CA MET A 45 -5.35 7.48 -9.86
C MET A 45 -5.77 8.87 -10.34
N ASN A 46 -6.85 8.97 -11.13
CA ASN A 46 -7.39 10.26 -11.58
C ASN A 46 -7.80 11.17 -10.41
N HIS A 47 -8.27 10.60 -9.31
CA HIS A 47 -8.55 11.38 -8.10
C HIS A 47 -7.25 11.90 -7.46
N LEU A 48 -6.19 11.10 -7.41
CA LEU A 48 -4.89 11.50 -6.87
C LEU A 48 -4.22 12.60 -7.70
N ILE A 49 -4.22 12.46 -9.03
CA ILE A 49 -3.54 13.43 -9.91
C ILE A 49 -4.24 14.80 -9.98
N GLN A 50 -5.47 14.92 -9.46
CA GLN A 50 -6.14 16.22 -9.32
C GLN A 50 -5.61 17.04 -8.14
N ASN A 51 -4.88 16.41 -7.20
CA ASN A 51 -4.25 17.10 -6.10
C ASN A 51 -2.96 17.80 -6.57
N HIS A 52 -2.61 18.91 -5.94
CA HIS A 52 -1.34 19.59 -6.23
C HIS A 52 -0.16 18.78 -5.67
N TYR A 53 0.69 18.27 -6.55
CA TYR A 53 1.93 17.57 -6.23
C TYR A 53 3.02 17.90 -7.25
N ASP A 54 4.29 17.74 -6.86
CA ASP A 54 5.44 17.93 -7.76
C ASP A 54 5.86 16.60 -8.40
N ASN A 55 5.75 15.50 -7.66
CA ASN A 55 6.12 14.17 -8.14
C ASN A 55 5.12 13.10 -7.65
N ILE A 56 4.94 12.07 -8.46
CA ILE A 56 4.16 10.87 -8.12
C ILE A 56 4.91 9.62 -8.57
N LEU A 57 4.95 8.61 -7.70
CA LEU A 57 5.51 7.29 -7.98
C LEU A 57 4.54 6.20 -7.53
N VAL A 58 4.29 5.22 -8.39
CA VAL A 58 3.55 4.01 -8.07
C VAL A 58 4.56 2.86 -7.93
N ALA A 59 4.66 2.28 -6.74
CA ALA A 59 5.52 1.13 -6.45
C ALA A 59 4.74 -0.18 -6.62
N PHE A 60 5.39 -1.19 -7.19
CA PHE A 60 4.85 -2.53 -7.34
C PHE A 60 5.81 -3.58 -6.78
N ASP A 61 5.26 -4.72 -6.37
CA ASP A 61 6.04 -5.92 -6.09
C ASP A 61 6.53 -6.52 -7.42
N ALA A 62 7.83 -6.82 -7.51
CA ALA A 62 8.42 -7.43 -8.71
C ALA A 62 8.14 -8.93 -8.84
N GLY A 63 7.64 -9.59 -7.80
CA GLY A 63 7.40 -11.03 -7.80
C GLY A 63 6.99 -11.56 -6.43
N LYS A 64 6.93 -12.89 -6.32
CA LYS A 64 6.53 -13.57 -5.08
C LYS A 64 7.69 -13.74 -4.09
N GLN A 65 8.91 -13.95 -4.60
CA GLN A 65 10.09 -14.15 -3.77
C GLN A 65 10.72 -12.82 -3.42
N THR A 66 10.94 -12.59 -2.14
CA THR A 66 11.58 -11.39 -1.60
C THR A 66 12.69 -11.78 -0.64
N LEU A 67 13.55 -10.84 -0.25
CA LEU A 67 14.58 -11.07 0.77
C LEU A 67 13.99 -11.62 2.09
N ARG A 68 12.73 -11.28 2.40
CA ARG A 68 12.04 -11.80 3.60
C ARG A 68 11.86 -13.31 3.57
N HIS A 69 11.70 -13.91 2.39
CA HIS A 69 11.62 -15.37 2.24
C HIS A 69 12.97 -16.08 2.47
N GLU A 70 14.10 -15.37 2.27
CA GLU A 70 15.42 -15.91 2.63
C GLU A 70 15.62 -15.97 4.15
N TRP A 71 15.01 -15.02 4.87
CA TRP A 71 15.08 -14.96 6.33
C TRP A 71 14.03 -15.84 7.00
N MET A 72 12.87 -15.98 6.38
CA MET A 72 11.71 -16.73 6.87
C MET A 72 10.99 -17.40 5.71
N GLY A 73 11.27 -18.68 5.50
CA GLY A 73 10.79 -19.44 4.33
C GLY A 73 9.26 -19.54 4.19
N ASP A 74 8.53 -19.42 5.30
CA ASP A 74 7.08 -19.45 5.36
C ASP A 74 6.43 -18.05 5.45
N TYR A 75 7.20 -16.99 5.19
CA TYR A 75 6.69 -15.62 5.09
C TYR A 75 5.57 -15.54 4.03
N LYS A 76 4.42 -14.98 4.43
CA LYS A 76 3.23 -14.86 3.59
C LYS A 76 2.65 -16.19 3.05
N ALA A 77 3.04 -17.35 3.62
CA ALA A 77 2.61 -18.68 3.14
C ALA A 77 1.09 -18.90 3.16
N GLY A 78 0.37 -18.19 4.04
CA GLY A 78 -1.09 -18.27 4.16
C GLY A 78 -1.88 -17.41 3.17
N ARG A 79 -1.21 -16.60 2.33
CA ARG A 79 -1.89 -15.70 1.39
C ARG A 79 -2.51 -16.47 0.22
N SER A 80 -3.78 -16.20 -0.07
CA SER A 80 -4.44 -16.74 -1.25
C SER A 80 -3.77 -16.28 -2.54
N PRO A 81 -3.74 -17.13 -3.58
CA PRO A 81 -3.19 -16.71 -4.87
C PRO A 81 -4.02 -15.57 -5.47
N MET A 82 -3.34 -14.74 -6.27
CA MET A 82 -4.02 -13.67 -7.01
C MET A 82 -5.04 -14.26 -7.98
N PRO A 83 -6.30 -13.76 -8.01
CA PRO A 83 -7.28 -14.16 -9.01
C PRO A 83 -6.76 -13.97 -10.44
N ASP A 84 -7.06 -14.91 -11.33
CA ASP A 84 -6.59 -14.85 -12.71
C ASP A 84 -7.18 -13.66 -13.46
N GLU A 85 -8.42 -13.29 -13.15
CA GLU A 85 -9.09 -12.10 -13.68
C GLU A 85 -8.35 -10.81 -13.31
N LEU A 86 -7.76 -10.73 -12.12
CA LEU A 86 -6.92 -9.60 -11.74
C LEU A 86 -5.56 -9.66 -12.42
N ARG A 87 -4.94 -10.84 -12.47
CA ARG A 87 -3.61 -11.05 -13.08
C ARG A 87 -3.58 -10.58 -14.53
N MET A 88 -4.64 -10.86 -15.29
CA MET A 88 -4.75 -10.40 -16.69
C MET A 88 -4.80 -8.88 -16.85
N GLN A 89 -5.20 -8.15 -15.79
CA GLN A 89 -5.33 -6.70 -15.85
C GLN A 89 -4.07 -5.94 -15.47
N ILE A 90 -3.05 -6.61 -14.87
CA ILE A 90 -1.82 -5.95 -14.40
C ILE A 90 -1.11 -5.22 -15.54
N ALA A 91 -0.93 -5.88 -16.66
CA ALA A 91 -0.24 -5.29 -17.82
C ALA A 91 -0.94 -4.00 -18.32
N TYR A 92 -2.26 -4.02 -18.34
CA TYR A 92 -3.06 -2.86 -18.74
C TYR A 92 -3.03 -1.73 -17.70
N ILE A 93 -2.97 -2.05 -16.41
CA ILE A 93 -2.79 -1.06 -15.34
C ILE A 93 -1.43 -0.36 -15.51
N LYS A 94 -0.37 -1.12 -15.75
CA LYS A 94 0.97 -0.58 -15.98
C LYS A 94 1.04 0.23 -17.29
N GLU A 95 0.36 -0.21 -18.34
CA GLU A 95 0.23 0.52 -19.60
C GLU A 95 -0.51 1.85 -19.39
N TYR A 96 -1.62 1.85 -18.64
CA TYR A 96 -2.35 3.08 -18.26
C TYR A 96 -1.43 4.08 -17.56
N LEU A 97 -0.63 3.65 -16.57
CA LEU A 97 0.32 4.53 -15.88
C LEU A 97 1.36 5.11 -16.85
N SER A 98 1.86 4.30 -17.79
CA SER A 98 2.82 4.73 -18.81
C SER A 98 2.21 5.78 -19.75
N ILE A 99 0.97 5.59 -20.21
CA ILE A 99 0.24 6.53 -21.07
C ILE A 99 0.00 7.86 -20.32
N MET A 100 -0.28 7.78 -19.02
CA MET A 100 -0.49 8.96 -18.16
C MET A 100 0.82 9.63 -17.74
N HIS A 101 1.98 9.13 -18.19
CA HIS A 101 3.32 9.59 -17.79
C HIS A 101 3.55 9.56 -16.26
N ILE A 102 2.90 8.61 -15.57
CA ILE A 102 3.09 8.39 -14.14
C ILE A 102 4.25 7.42 -13.95
N MET A 103 5.24 7.83 -13.17
CA MET A 103 6.37 6.98 -12.85
C MET A 103 5.91 5.74 -12.08
N GLN A 104 6.37 4.58 -12.53
CA GLN A 104 6.14 3.30 -11.85
C GLN A 104 7.48 2.59 -11.65
N TYR A 105 7.61 1.87 -10.55
CA TYR A 105 8.84 1.18 -10.22
C TYR A 105 8.59 -0.13 -9.49
N GLU A 106 9.37 -1.13 -9.83
CA GLU A 106 9.46 -2.43 -9.16
C GLU A 106 10.91 -2.88 -9.16
N GLN A 107 11.32 -3.60 -8.14
CA GLN A 107 12.68 -4.08 -7.97
C GLN A 107 12.67 -5.55 -7.55
N PRO A 108 13.34 -6.46 -8.29
CA PRO A 108 13.46 -7.86 -7.88
C PRO A 108 13.94 -8.01 -6.44
N LEU A 109 13.38 -8.96 -5.71
CA LEU A 109 13.64 -9.27 -4.31
C LEU A 109 13.10 -8.24 -3.28
N TYR A 110 12.61 -7.10 -3.71
CA TYR A 110 12.01 -6.07 -2.85
C TYR A 110 10.49 -6.01 -3.02
N GLU A 111 9.82 -5.64 -1.96
CA GLU A 111 8.38 -5.37 -1.97
C GLU A 111 8.11 -3.88 -2.26
N ALA A 112 6.89 -3.56 -2.66
CA ALA A 112 6.48 -2.17 -2.86
C ALA A 112 6.75 -1.30 -1.61
N ASP A 113 6.57 -1.86 -0.43
CA ASP A 113 6.80 -1.18 0.85
C ASP A 113 8.27 -0.75 1.03
N ASP A 114 9.24 -1.58 0.58
CA ASP A 114 10.66 -1.25 0.64
C ASP A 114 10.99 -0.06 -0.28
N ILE A 115 10.37 -0.05 -1.45
CA ILE A 115 10.50 1.05 -2.43
C ILE A 115 9.89 2.31 -1.85
N ILE A 116 8.66 2.22 -1.32
CA ILE A 116 7.94 3.34 -0.71
C ILE A 116 8.74 3.93 0.45
N GLY A 117 9.20 3.09 1.39
CA GLY A 117 9.98 3.55 2.54
C GLY A 117 11.29 4.22 2.13
N THR A 118 11.99 3.64 1.14
CA THR A 118 13.23 4.21 0.60
C THR A 118 12.98 5.57 -0.07
N MET A 119 11.90 5.68 -0.87
CA MET A 119 11.57 6.91 -1.57
C MET A 119 11.02 7.99 -0.64
N ALA A 120 10.23 7.60 0.38
CA ALA A 120 9.76 8.53 1.40
C ALA A 120 10.94 9.20 2.10
N LYS A 121 11.90 8.40 2.59
CA LYS A 121 13.10 8.93 3.25
C LYS A 121 13.91 9.87 2.34
N LYS A 122 14.17 9.47 1.09
CA LYS A 122 14.88 10.31 0.12
C LYS A 122 14.14 11.61 -0.21
N ALA A 123 12.82 11.56 -0.29
CA ALA A 123 12.00 12.73 -0.56
C ALA A 123 12.01 13.72 0.62
N GLU A 124 11.90 13.22 1.85
CA GLU A 124 12.02 14.03 3.06
C GLU A 124 13.39 14.73 3.12
N ASP A 125 14.48 13.99 2.87
CA ASP A 125 15.84 14.51 2.85
C ASP A 125 16.03 15.58 1.75
N ALA A 126 15.21 15.53 0.69
CA ALA A 126 15.17 16.53 -0.37
C ALA A 126 14.17 17.68 -0.11
N GLY A 127 13.55 17.73 1.08
CA GLY A 127 12.65 18.80 1.51
C GLY A 127 11.22 18.69 0.98
N TYR A 128 10.77 17.47 0.63
CA TYR A 128 9.39 17.22 0.25
C TYR A 128 8.54 16.88 1.47
N HIS A 129 7.26 17.23 1.42
CA HIS A 129 6.22 16.53 2.16
C HIS A 129 5.78 15.31 1.35
N VAL A 130 5.64 14.17 2.01
CA VAL A 130 5.32 12.89 1.36
C VAL A 130 3.92 12.45 1.77
N ASP A 131 3.10 12.15 0.79
CA ASP A 131 1.76 11.57 0.95
C ASP A 131 1.79 10.13 0.43
N ILE A 132 1.61 9.14 1.31
CA ILE A 132 1.61 7.71 0.96
C ILE A 132 0.18 7.18 0.94
N TYR A 133 -0.23 6.58 -0.18
CA TYR A 133 -1.56 5.99 -0.36
C TYR A 133 -1.47 4.47 -0.43
N SER A 134 -2.07 3.80 0.53
CA SER A 134 -2.15 2.33 0.60
C SER A 134 -3.38 1.88 1.37
N SER A 135 -3.71 0.59 1.37
CA SER A 135 -4.62 -0.05 2.32
C SER A 135 -3.86 -0.85 3.39
N ASP A 136 -2.54 -0.90 3.29
CA ASP A 136 -1.69 -1.63 4.22
C ASP A 136 -1.32 -0.76 5.43
N LYS A 137 -1.68 -1.25 6.63
CA LYS A 137 -1.37 -0.57 7.88
C LYS A 137 0.12 -0.63 8.24
N ASP A 138 0.88 -1.53 7.63
CA ASP A 138 2.29 -1.67 7.94
C ASP A 138 3.09 -0.44 7.52
N LEU A 139 2.58 0.31 6.54
CA LEU A 139 3.14 1.60 6.15
C LEU A 139 2.98 2.70 7.21
N LEU A 140 2.19 2.49 8.27
CA LEU A 140 2.12 3.42 9.40
C LEU A 140 3.48 3.60 10.11
N GLN A 141 4.40 2.65 9.95
CA GLN A 141 5.78 2.79 10.43
C GLN A 141 6.56 3.93 9.76
N LEU A 142 6.08 4.43 8.62
CA LEU A 142 6.73 5.50 7.85
C LEU A 142 6.22 6.90 8.22
N ILE A 143 5.29 7.01 9.16
CA ILE A 143 4.79 8.30 9.64
C ILE A 143 5.95 9.12 10.20
N SER A 144 5.99 10.39 9.81
CA SER A 144 6.93 11.39 10.33
C SER A 144 6.29 12.78 10.31
N ASP A 145 7.01 13.80 10.74
CA ASP A 145 6.57 15.20 10.63
C ASP A 145 6.39 15.66 9.17
N ASN A 146 7.02 14.96 8.22
CA ASN A 146 6.97 15.27 6.79
C ASN A 146 6.31 14.15 5.95
N THR A 147 5.87 13.06 6.56
CA THR A 147 5.20 11.95 5.86
C THR A 147 3.85 11.66 6.47
N THR A 148 2.80 11.76 5.66
CA THR A 148 1.41 11.41 5.99
C THR A 148 1.00 10.13 5.27
N ILE A 149 0.34 9.21 5.99
CA ILE A 149 -0.20 7.97 5.42
C ILE A 149 -1.70 8.11 5.24
N HIS A 150 -2.17 7.88 4.02
CA HIS A 150 -3.57 7.87 3.64
C HIS A 150 -4.03 6.43 3.47
N LEU A 151 -4.62 5.83 4.53
CA LEU A 151 -5.17 4.49 4.45
C LEU A 151 -6.53 4.49 3.76
N THR A 152 -6.60 3.80 2.62
CA THR A 152 -7.85 3.68 1.87
C THR A 152 -8.79 2.69 2.55
N LYS A 153 -10.00 3.10 2.93
CA LYS A 153 -11.07 2.25 3.48
C LYS A 153 -12.04 1.79 2.40
N LYS A 154 -12.56 2.74 1.61
CA LYS A 154 -13.51 2.45 0.53
C LYS A 154 -13.19 3.33 -0.68
N GLY A 155 -12.57 2.73 -1.70
CA GLY A 155 -12.07 3.49 -2.85
C GLY A 155 -11.04 4.53 -2.42
N MET A 156 -11.06 5.71 -3.05
CA MET A 156 -10.24 6.88 -2.71
C MET A 156 -11.04 8.01 -2.05
N THR A 157 -12.32 7.78 -1.77
CA THR A 157 -13.20 8.79 -1.18
C THR A 157 -13.35 8.63 0.33
N ASP A 158 -13.00 7.48 0.88
CA ASP A 158 -13.02 7.19 2.30
C ASP A 158 -11.59 6.83 2.73
N LEU A 159 -10.86 7.85 3.14
CA LEU A 159 -9.48 7.76 3.61
C LEU A 159 -9.43 7.96 5.12
N GLU A 160 -8.47 7.34 5.74
CA GLU A 160 -8.09 7.60 7.12
C GLU A 160 -6.64 8.12 7.10
N ASP A 161 -6.49 9.40 7.45
CA ASP A 161 -5.22 10.09 7.37
C ASP A 161 -4.45 9.96 8.68
N TYR A 162 -3.19 9.55 8.58
CA TYR A 162 -2.30 9.40 9.72
C TYR A 162 -1.07 10.27 9.59
N ASN A 163 -0.95 11.19 10.49
CA ASN A 163 0.25 11.93 10.87
C ASN A 163 0.61 11.58 12.32
N PRO A 164 1.69 12.11 12.91
CA PRO A 164 2.06 11.81 14.30
C PRO A 164 0.93 12.02 15.31
N ASP A 165 0.15 13.09 15.17
CA ASP A 165 -0.92 13.45 16.12
C ASP A 165 -2.12 12.52 16.01
N SER A 166 -2.66 12.30 14.79
CA SER A 166 -3.80 11.40 14.58
C SER A 166 -3.45 9.95 14.86
N PHE A 167 -2.18 9.55 14.64
CA PHE A 167 -1.69 8.24 15.07
C PHE A 167 -1.73 8.11 16.60
N PHE A 168 -1.21 9.12 17.32
CA PHE A 168 -1.22 9.12 18.79
C PHE A 168 -2.64 9.14 19.35
N GLU A 169 -3.54 9.91 18.77
CA GLU A 169 -4.95 9.94 19.17
C GLU A 169 -5.60 8.55 19.11
N LYS A 170 -5.28 7.77 18.06
CA LYS A 170 -5.86 6.46 17.84
C LYS A 170 -5.22 5.34 18.65
N TYR A 171 -3.89 5.29 18.65
CA TYR A 171 -3.15 4.16 19.24
C TYR A 171 -2.63 4.43 20.65
N GLN A 172 -2.65 5.68 21.11
CA GLN A 172 -2.15 6.12 22.45
C GLN A 172 -0.67 5.77 22.69
N ILE A 173 0.10 5.57 21.59
CA ILE A 173 1.54 5.39 21.57
C ILE A 173 2.13 6.30 20.49
N LYS A 174 3.44 6.57 20.53
CA LYS A 174 4.12 7.31 19.46
C LYS A 174 4.21 6.47 18.19
N HIS A 175 4.13 7.11 17.02
CA HIS A 175 4.29 6.41 15.73
C HIS A 175 5.62 5.65 15.65
N THR A 176 6.68 6.16 16.28
CA THR A 176 8.00 5.50 16.35
C THR A 176 8.00 4.16 17.10
N GLN A 177 6.95 3.88 17.90
CA GLN A 177 6.76 2.63 18.63
C GLN A 177 5.91 1.60 17.84
N PHE A 178 5.48 1.96 16.63
CA PHE A 178 4.62 1.07 15.84
C PHE A 178 5.28 -0.26 15.48
N VAL A 179 6.59 -0.24 15.20
CA VAL A 179 7.35 -1.47 14.90
C VAL A 179 7.41 -2.38 16.13
N ASP A 180 7.60 -1.81 17.33
CA ASP A 180 7.59 -2.56 18.59
C ASP A 180 6.21 -3.16 18.87
N LEU A 181 5.15 -2.38 18.63
CA LEU A 181 3.76 -2.84 18.71
C LEU A 181 3.55 -4.07 17.79
N LYS A 182 3.96 -3.99 16.53
CA LYS A 182 3.85 -5.09 15.56
C LYS A 182 4.69 -6.29 15.97
N ALA A 183 5.90 -6.09 16.49
CA ALA A 183 6.76 -7.17 16.99
C ALA A 183 6.11 -7.93 18.16
N LEU A 184 5.46 -7.22 19.09
CA LEU A 184 4.77 -7.84 20.22
C LEU A 184 3.54 -8.65 19.78
N MET A 185 2.70 -8.07 18.90
CA MET A 185 1.44 -8.70 18.49
C MET A 185 1.58 -9.71 17.34
N GLY A 186 2.66 -9.62 16.57
CA GLY A 186 2.85 -10.37 15.33
C GLY A 186 1.94 -9.91 14.21
N ASP A 187 2.03 -10.58 13.07
CA ASP A 187 1.14 -10.37 11.92
C ASP A 187 0.70 -11.70 11.30
N LYS A 188 -0.59 -12.02 11.45
CA LYS A 188 -1.16 -13.24 10.90
C LYS A 188 -1.24 -13.24 9.38
N SER A 189 -1.38 -12.06 8.76
CA SER A 189 -1.48 -11.95 7.29
C SER A 189 -0.16 -12.26 6.62
N ASP A 190 0.94 -11.99 7.31
CA ASP A 190 2.31 -12.24 6.86
C ASP A 190 2.95 -13.48 7.48
N ASN A 191 2.16 -14.22 8.29
CA ASN A 191 2.61 -15.39 9.02
C ASN A 191 3.76 -15.08 10.01
N LEU A 192 3.78 -13.87 10.57
CA LEU A 192 4.75 -13.45 11.55
C LEU A 192 4.24 -13.75 12.97
N PRO A 193 4.95 -14.59 13.76
CA PRO A 193 4.55 -14.87 15.12
C PRO A 193 4.78 -13.65 16.01
N GLY A 194 3.79 -13.36 16.86
CA GLY A 194 3.96 -12.46 17.99
C GLY A 194 4.15 -13.22 19.29
N ILE A 195 4.11 -12.50 20.40
CA ILE A 195 4.13 -13.13 21.73
C ILE A 195 2.76 -13.77 22.03
N PRO A 196 2.70 -15.07 22.39
CA PRO A 196 1.44 -15.74 22.66
C PRO A 196 0.58 -15.01 23.70
N GLY A 197 -0.68 -14.75 23.35
CA GLY A 197 -1.64 -14.07 24.23
C GLY A 197 -1.50 -12.55 24.31
N ILE A 198 -0.59 -11.94 23.52
CA ILE A 198 -0.44 -10.49 23.34
C ILE A 198 -1.08 -10.09 22.01
N GLY A 199 -2.23 -9.43 22.06
CA GLY A 199 -2.83 -8.72 20.94
C GLY A 199 -2.68 -7.21 21.13
N GLU A 200 -3.17 -6.41 20.18
CA GLU A 200 -3.02 -4.96 20.12
C GLU A 200 -3.27 -4.25 21.47
N LYS A 201 -4.41 -4.54 22.13
CA LYS A 201 -4.76 -3.91 23.40
C LYS A 201 -3.78 -4.18 24.55
N LYS A 202 -3.10 -5.34 24.52
CA LYS A 202 -2.08 -5.65 25.53
C LYS A 202 -0.73 -5.06 25.13
N ALA A 203 -0.37 -5.16 23.85
CA ALA A 203 0.88 -4.64 23.33
C ALA A 203 1.01 -3.12 23.54
N ILE A 204 -0.08 -2.36 23.39
CA ILE A 204 -0.12 -0.92 23.67
C ILE A 204 0.19 -0.57 25.15
N LYS A 205 0.01 -1.50 26.08
CA LYS A 205 0.25 -1.27 27.51
C LYS A 205 1.69 -1.54 27.95
N TYR A 206 2.47 -2.21 27.13
CA TYR A 206 3.89 -2.53 27.39
C TYR A 206 4.81 -1.53 26.67
#